data_f03ada81dd6e867d947eb35b5d8a3fcc
#
_entry.id   f03ada81dd6e867d947eb35b5d8a3fcc
#
_cell.length_a   1.000
_cell.length_b   1.000
_cell.length_c   1.000
_cell.angle_alpha   90.00
_cell.angle_beta   90.00
_cell.angle_gamma   90.00
#
_symmetry.space_group_name_H-M   'P 1'
#
loop_
_entity.id
_entity.type
_entity.pdbx_description
1 polymer ?
#
loop_
_entity_poly.entity_id
_entity_poly.type
_entity_poly.pdbx_seq_one_letter_code
_entity_poly.pdbx_strand_id
1 'polypeptide(L)'
;MNPGWDKLCAIASAEVEATVSALPKPLQARAGALPVTFECRPNPGLQADGIEADTLGLFTGAEFAEEGNVPLPTQIILFLDNLRDFAEGDEVIFRKEVRTTFLHELGHYLGLDEDELTERGLD
;
A
#
# COMPACT_ATOMS: atom_id res chain seq x y z
N MET A 1 -5.45 23.53 -3.25
CA MET A 1 -6.00 22.18 -3.07
C MET A 1 -6.41 21.61 -4.41
N ASN A 2 -6.13 20.35 -4.68
CA ASN A 2 -6.41 19.71 -5.95
C ASN A 2 -7.63 18.78 -5.80
N PRO A 3 -8.81 19.13 -6.38
CA PRO A 3 -10.00 18.28 -6.25
C PRO A 3 -9.81 16.86 -6.78
N GLY A 4 -8.98 16.70 -7.83
CA GLY A 4 -8.65 15.36 -8.35
C GLY A 4 -7.87 14.54 -7.36
N TRP A 5 -6.93 15.17 -6.65
CA TRP A 5 -6.15 14.51 -5.61
C TRP A 5 -7.04 14.09 -4.44
N ASP A 6 -7.92 14.99 -3.97
CA ASP A 6 -8.82 14.69 -2.87
C ASP A 6 -9.74 13.52 -3.21
N LYS A 7 -10.20 13.45 -4.46
CA LYS A 7 -11.03 12.35 -4.93
C LYS A 7 -10.25 11.04 -4.93
N LEU A 8 -9.01 11.06 -5.42
CA LEU A 8 -8.16 9.85 -5.42
C LEU A 8 -7.91 9.37 -3.99
N CYS A 9 -7.62 10.27 -3.07
CA CYS A 9 -7.40 9.92 -1.66
C CYS A 9 -8.65 9.31 -1.04
N ALA A 10 -9.84 9.86 -1.32
CA ALA A 10 -11.09 9.35 -0.80
C ALA A 10 -11.37 7.94 -1.30
N ILE A 11 -11.16 7.71 -2.59
CA ILE A 11 -11.35 6.38 -3.20
C ILE A 11 -10.36 5.38 -2.59
N ALA A 12 -9.08 5.76 -2.53
CA ALA A 12 -8.04 4.88 -2.01
C ALA A 12 -8.28 4.54 -0.54
N SER A 13 -8.66 5.53 0.26
CA SER A 13 -8.95 5.33 1.68
C SER A 13 -10.11 4.35 1.88
N ALA A 14 -11.19 4.52 1.13
CA ALA A 14 -12.34 3.63 1.20
C ALA A 14 -11.96 2.20 0.80
N GLU A 15 -11.14 2.06 -0.23
CA GLU A 15 -10.71 0.75 -0.71
C GLU A 15 -9.81 0.04 0.30
N VAL A 16 -8.88 0.77 0.92
CA VAL A 16 -8.01 0.22 1.98
C VAL A 16 -8.85 -0.22 3.17
N GLU A 17 -9.79 0.60 3.64
CA GLU A 17 -10.66 0.26 4.76
C GLU A 17 -11.49 -0.99 4.47
N ALA A 18 -12.08 -1.08 3.27
CA ALA A 18 -12.87 -2.24 2.87
C ALA A 18 -12.01 -3.50 2.81
N THR A 19 -10.77 -3.37 2.32
CA THR A 19 -9.84 -4.49 2.21
C THR A 19 -9.45 -5.00 3.59
N VAL A 20 -9.12 -4.10 4.52
CA VAL A 20 -8.78 -4.49 5.90
C VAL A 20 -9.96 -5.18 6.56
N SER A 21 -11.18 -4.65 6.38
CA SER A 21 -12.39 -5.22 6.96
C SER A 21 -12.69 -6.63 6.45
N ALA A 22 -12.22 -6.96 5.25
CA ALA A 22 -12.41 -8.29 4.66
C ALA A 22 -11.35 -9.30 5.07
N LEU A 23 -10.30 -8.88 5.77
CA LEU A 23 -9.24 -9.78 6.22
C LEU A 23 -9.72 -10.67 7.38
N PRO A 24 -9.08 -11.85 7.57
CA PRO A 24 -9.28 -12.64 8.79
C PRO A 24 -8.98 -11.80 10.03
N LYS A 25 -9.72 -12.00 11.11
CA LYS A 25 -9.60 -11.17 12.31
C LYS A 25 -8.18 -11.00 12.86
N PRO A 26 -7.35 -12.05 12.93
CA PRO A 26 -5.97 -11.89 13.41
C PRO A 26 -5.15 -10.94 12.55
N LEU A 27 -5.41 -10.88 11.24
CA LEU A 27 -4.71 -9.99 10.33
C LEU A 27 -5.28 -8.57 10.37
N GLN A 28 -6.58 -8.42 10.66
CA GLN A 28 -7.20 -7.10 10.80
C GLN A 28 -6.51 -6.25 11.86
N ALA A 29 -6.21 -6.85 13.01
CA ALA A 29 -5.57 -6.13 14.11
C ALA A 29 -4.20 -5.61 13.71
N ARG A 30 -3.40 -6.44 13.01
CA ARG A 30 -2.07 -6.05 12.55
C ARG A 30 -2.13 -5.00 11.46
N ALA A 31 -3.01 -5.20 10.49
CA ALA A 31 -3.18 -4.25 9.38
C ALA A 31 -3.70 -2.90 9.87
N GLY A 32 -4.63 -2.92 10.82
CA GLY A 32 -5.22 -1.68 11.36
C GLY A 32 -4.24 -0.83 12.13
N ALA A 33 -3.17 -1.43 12.66
CA ALA A 33 -2.13 -0.70 13.37
C ALA A 33 -1.07 -0.12 12.43
N LEU A 34 -1.07 -0.49 11.15
CA LEU A 34 -0.07 -0.09 10.17
C LEU A 34 -0.54 1.17 9.44
N PRO A 35 0.19 2.30 9.58
CA PRO A 35 -0.18 3.51 8.85
C PRO A 35 -0.09 3.33 7.34
N VAL A 36 -1.08 3.88 6.63
CA VAL A 36 -1.08 3.92 5.17
C VAL A 36 -1.08 5.37 4.74
N THR A 37 -0.09 5.76 3.95
CA THR A 37 0.10 7.13 3.50
C THR A 37 -0.10 7.19 1.99
N PHE A 38 -0.67 8.28 1.49
CA PHE A 38 -0.86 8.49 0.06
C PHE A 38 0.06 9.60 -0.42
N GLU A 39 0.81 9.34 -1.48
CA GLU A 39 1.66 10.32 -2.14
C GLU A 39 1.42 10.26 -3.63
N CYS A 40 1.84 11.32 -4.35
CA CYS A 40 1.65 11.36 -5.80
C CYS A 40 2.57 10.36 -6.50
N ARG A 41 3.87 10.53 -6.32
CA ARG A 41 4.93 9.72 -6.93
C ARG A 41 6.10 9.66 -5.96
N PRO A 42 7.01 8.68 -6.13
CA PRO A 42 8.23 8.65 -5.31
C PRO A 42 9.00 9.96 -5.42
N ASN A 43 9.38 10.53 -4.28
CA ASN A 43 10.12 11.78 -4.24
C ASN A 43 11.59 11.55 -4.64
N PRO A 44 12.39 12.63 -4.87
CA PRO A 44 13.78 12.49 -5.27
C PRO A 44 14.63 11.68 -4.28
N GLY A 45 14.35 11.77 -2.98
CA GLY A 45 15.07 11.00 -1.97
C GLY A 45 14.86 9.51 -2.12
N LEU A 46 13.61 9.09 -2.36
CA LEU A 46 13.29 7.69 -2.60
C LEU A 46 13.92 7.20 -3.89
N GLN A 47 13.88 8.01 -4.95
CA GLN A 47 14.49 7.63 -6.23
C GLN A 47 16.00 7.48 -6.10
N ALA A 48 16.66 8.32 -5.29
CA ALA A 48 18.07 8.19 -5.01
C ALA A 48 18.40 6.90 -4.26
N ASP A 49 17.44 6.38 -3.49
CA ASP A 49 17.58 5.11 -2.77
C ASP A 49 17.24 3.90 -3.62
N GLY A 50 16.97 4.10 -4.92
CA GLY A 50 16.71 3.01 -5.84
C GLY A 50 15.24 2.72 -6.12
N ILE A 51 14.31 3.53 -5.61
CA ILE A 51 12.88 3.36 -5.86
C ILE A 51 12.55 3.93 -7.24
N GLU A 52 11.94 3.12 -8.09
CA GLU A 52 11.58 3.54 -9.45
C GLU A 52 10.49 4.62 -9.42
N ALA A 53 10.54 5.53 -10.38
CA ALA A 53 9.60 6.65 -10.46
C ALA A 53 8.15 6.21 -10.68
N ASP A 54 7.93 5.03 -11.26
CA ASP A 54 6.60 4.48 -11.55
C ASP A 54 6.13 3.46 -10.51
N THR A 55 6.81 3.33 -9.39
CA THR A 55 6.43 2.42 -8.31
C THR A 55 5.01 2.71 -7.85
N LEU A 56 4.21 1.65 -7.66
CA LEU A 56 2.80 1.78 -7.27
C LEU A 56 2.62 1.87 -5.76
N GLY A 57 3.47 1.16 -4.99
CA GLY A 57 3.41 1.18 -3.54
C GLY A 57 4.75 0.78 -2.94
N LEU A 58 4.92 1.08 -1.66
CA LEU A 58 6.17 0.82 -0.95
C LEU A 58 5.89 0.56 0.52
N PHE A 59 6.45 -0.53 1.02
CA PHE A 59 6.50 -0.79 2.46
C PHE A 59 7.85 -0.29 2.99
N THR A 60 7.83 0.53 4.04
CA THR A 60 9.04 1.00 4.70
C THR A 60 9.08 0.53 6.15
N GLY A 61 10.28 0.47 6.72
CA GLY A 61 10.48 0.04 8.09
C GLY A 61 10.77 -1.45 8.19
N ALA A 62 10.41 -2.06 9.32
CA ALA A 62 10.70 -3.46 9.59
C ALA A 62 9.47 -4.32 9.41
N GLU A 63 9.67 -5.59 9.06
CA GLU A 63 8.62 -6.60 9.10
C GLU A 63 8.05 -6.70 10.50
N PHE A 64 6.82 -7.19 10.63
CA PHE A 64 6.12 -7.28 11.92
C PHE A 64 6.98 -7.93 13.02
N ALA A 65 7.66 -9.03 12.69
CA ALA A 65 8.49 -9.75 13.66
C ALA A 65 9.72 -8.96 14.13
N GLU A 66 10.12 -7.92 13.39
CA GLU A 66 11.32 -7.13 13.67
C GLU A 66 11.00 -5.73 14.19
N GLU A 67 9.71 -5.42 14.39
CA GLU A 67 9.31 -4.12 14.89
C GLU A 67 9.94 -3.82 16.25
N GLY A 68 10.37 -2.59 16.43
CA GLY A 68 11.06 -2.16 17.64
C GLY A 68 12.57 -2.26 17.57
N ASN A 69 13.11 -3.00 16.59
CA ASN A 69 14.55 -3.15 16.40
C ASN A 69 15.11 -2.23 15.32
N VAL A 70 14.24 -1.51 14.62
CA VAL A 70 14.61 -0.64 13.49
C VAL A 70 14.11 0.77 13.77
N PRO A 71 14.93 1.81 13.57
CA PRO A 71 14.54 3.19 13.88
C PRO A 71 13.60 3.82 12.84
N LEU A 72 13.42 3.23 11.68
CA LEU A 72 12.57 3.80 10.63
C LEU A 72 11.10 3.53 10.90
N PRO A 73 10.21 4.50 10.64
CA PRO A 73 8.78 4.28 10.77
C PRO A 73 8.29 3.17 9.85
N THR A 74 7.44 2.29 10.37
CA THR A 74 6.82 1.23 9.60
C THR A 74 5.53 1.75 9.00
N GLN A 75 5.41 1.73 7.69
CA GLN A 75 4.23 2.22 6.99
C GLN A 75 4.16 1.66 5.57
N ILE A 76 2.98 1.76 4.99
CA ILE A 76 2.78 1.52 3.56
C ILE A 76 2.52 2.88 2.90
N ILE A 77 3.20 3.15 1.79
CA ILE A 77 2.97 4.34 0.97
C ILE A 77 2.36 3.87 -0.34
N LEU A 78 1.23 4.47 -0.73
CA LEU A 78 0.61 4.21 -2.03
C LEU A 78 0.77 5.46 -2.90
N PHE A 79 1.32 5.28 -4.11
CA PHE A 79 1.59 6.38 -5.03
C PHE A 79 0.42 6.52 -5.99
N LEU A 80 -0.54 7.35 -5.61
CA LEU A 80 -1.85 7.40 -6.27
C LEU A 80 -1.81 7.89 -7.72
N ASP A 81 -0.90 8.82 -8.05
CA ASP A 81 -0.77 9.25 -9.44
C ASP A 81 -0.26 8.11 -10.34
N ASN A 82 0.69 7.32 -9.81
CA ASN A 82 1.19 6.16 -10.55
C ASN A 82 0.10 5.09 -10.70
N LEU A 83 -0.68 4.88 -9.65
CA LEU A 83 -1.80 3.94 -9.70
C LEU A 83 -2.86 4.39 -10.70
N ARG A 84 -3.18 5.69 -10.74
CA ARG A 84 -4.11 6.24 -11.72
C ARG A 84 -3.59 6.09 -13.15
N ASP A 85 -2.31 6.35 -13.35
CA ASP A 85 -1.68 6.18 -14.67
C ASP A 85 -1.70 4.71 -15.10
N PHE A 86 -1.41 3.81 -14.19
CA PHE A 86 -1.47 2.36 -14.44
C PHE A 86 -2.89 1.94 -14.85
N ALA A 87 -3.90 2.52 -14.20
CA ALA A 87 -5.30 2.25 -14.47
C ALA A 87 -5.84 2.99 -15.70
N GLU A 88 -5.00 3.83 -16.34
CA GLU A 88 -5.39 4.65 -17.49
C GLU A 88 -6.62 5.53 -17.20
N GLY A 89 -6.74 5.99 -15.97
CA GLY A 89 -7.83 6.86 -15.53
C GLY A 89 -9.16 6.15 -15.25
N ASP A 90 -9.20 4.82 -15.38
CA ASP A 90 -10.41 4.04 -15.12
C ASP A 90 -10.56 3.82 -13.61
N GLU A 91 -11.69 4.29 -13.04
CA GLU A 91 -11.90 4.23 -11.60
C GLU A 91 -12.02 2.78 -11.08
N VAL A 92 -12.66 1.90 -11.83
CA VAL A 92 -12.82 0.49 -11.42
C VAL A 92 -11.44 -0.19 -11.35
N ILE A 93 -10.61 0.04 -12.36
CA ILE A 93 -9.25 -0.51 -12.39
C ILE A 93 -8.39 0.13 -11.30
N PHE A 94 -8.53 1.43 -11.09
CA PHE A 94 -7.82 2.14 -10.03
C PHE A 94 -8.12 1.52 -8.65
N ARG A 95 -9.40 1.28 -8.33
CA ARG A 95 -9.81 0.66 -7.07
C ARG A 95 -9.20 -0.73 -6.90
N LYS A 96 -9.21 -1.52 -7.96
CA LYS A 96 -8.64 -2.87 -7.95
C LYS A 96 -7.13 -2.81 -7.70
N GLU A 97 -6.43 -1.89 -8.35
CA GLU A 97 -4.98 -1.77 -8.21
C GLU A 97 -4.59 -1.23 -6.83
N VAL A 98 -5.37 -0.32 -6.25
CA VAL A 98 -5.16 0.12 -4.87
C VAL A 98 -5.21 -1.08 -3.93
N ARG A 99 -6.23 -1.91 -4.05
CA ARG A 99 -6.38 -3.10 -3.21
C ARG A 99 -5.23 -4.08 -3.42
N THR A 100 -4.91 -4.39 -4.66
CA THR A 100 -3.84 -5.35 -5.00
C THR A 100 -2.49 -4.86 -4.47
N THR A 101 -2.18 -3.59 -4.68
CA THR A 101 -0.92 -3.00 -4.23
C THR A 101 -0.84 -2.97 -2.71
N PHE A 102 -1.93 -2.56 -2.05
CA PHE A 102 -1.99 -2.54 -0.59
C PHE A 102 -1.75 -3.95 -0.01
N LEU A 103 -2.44 -4.96 -0.53
CA LEU A 103 -2.29 -6.33 -0.05
C LEU A 103 -0.88 -6.86 -0.27
N HIS A 104 -0.26 -6.52 -1.39
CA HIS A 104 1.11 -6.92 -1.68
C HIS A 104 2.09 -6.33 -0.65
N GLU A 105 1.97 -5.03 -0.36
CA GLU A 105 2.84 -4.38 0.62
C GLU A 105 2.52 -4.84 2.05
N LEU A 106 1.26 -5.08 2.36
CA LEU A 106 0.88 -5.66 3.64
C LEU A 106 1.52 -7.04 3.83
N GLY A 107 1.59 -7.84 2.76
CA GLY A 107 2.27 -9.13 2.79
C GLY A 107 3.74 -9.00 3.17
N HIS A 108 4.43 -7.98 2.67
CA HIS A 108 5.81 -7.73 3.06
C HIS A 108 5.92 -7.42 4.56
N TYR A 109 5.02 -6.59 5.07
CA TYR A 109 4.99 -6.30 6.51
C TYR A 109 4.80 -7.57 7.34
N LEU A 110 3.94 -8.48 6.88
CA LEU A 110 3.66 -9.74 7.59
C LEU A 110 4.75 -10.80 7.37
N GLY A 111 5.77 -10.50 6.55
CA GLY A 111 6.86 -11.42 6.25
C GLY A 111 6.47 -12.55 5.32
N LEU A 112 5.46 -12.35 4.48
CA LEU A 112 4.96 -13.38 3.56
C LEU A 112 5.60 -13.22 2.17
N ASP A 113 5.95 -14.35 1.54
CA ASP A 113 6.42 -14.33 0.14
C ASP A 113 5.21 -14.45 -0.81
N GLU A 114 5.49 -14.41 -2.12
CA GLU A 114 4.44 -14.45 -3.15
C GLU A 114 3.56 -15.70 -3.04
N ASP A 115 4.18 -16.85 -2.78
CA ASP A 115 3.44 -18.12 -2.66
C ASP A 115 2.54 -18.09 -1.43
N GLU A 116 3.04 -17.59 -0.31
CA GLU A 116 2.27 -17.47 0.92
C GLU A 116 1.11 -16.47 0.76
N LEU A 117 1.33 -15.37 0.02
CA LEU A 117 0.28 -14.40 -0.29
C LEU A 117 -0.84 -15.06 -1.09
N THR A 118 -0.49 -15.84 -2.11
CA THR A 118 -1.45 -16.55 -2.93
C THR A 118 -2.26 -17.56 -2.10
N GLU A 119 -1.56 -18.35 -1.26
CA GLU A 119 -2.20 -19.34 -0.39
C GLU A 119 -3.21 -18.71 0.56
N ARG A 120 -2.96 -17.49 1.01
CA ARG A 120 -3.83 -16.77 1.94
C ARG A 120 -4.86 -15.89 1.24
N GLY A 121 -4.85 -15.86 -0.09
CA GLY A 121 -5.78 -15.03 -0.86
C GLY A 121 -5.50 -13.55 -0.78
N LEU A 122 -4.24 -13.17 -0.54
CA LEU A 122 -3.82 -11.77 -0.36
C LEU A 122 -3.05 -11.22 -1.56
N ASP A 123 -3.02 -11.91 -2.66
CA ASP A 123 -2.32 -11.45 -3.87
C ASP A 123 -3.21 -10.65 -4.83
#